data_b5be23a8252a9573426a7c6a8bb5b595
#
_entry.id   b5be23a8252a9573426a7c6a8bb5b595
#
_cell.length_a   1.000
_cell.length_b   1.000
_cell.length_c   1.000
_cell.angle_alpha   90.00
_cell.angle_beta   90.00
_cell.angle_gamma   90.00
#
_symmetry.space_group_name_H-M   'P 1'
#
loop_
_entity.id
_entity.type
_entity.pdbx_description
1 polymer ?
#
loop_
_entity_poly.entity_id
_entity_poly.type
_entity_poly.pdbx_seq_one_letter_code
_entity_poly.pdbx_strand_id
1 'polypeptide(L)'
;MWAIAPRTFSDKRRNYVPSIPDVWYAHRGLHDAGSGLTAQYANESGEYVALARRMAMKAGYGSPSVTGAIAPENSLAAFAAACEAGYGIELDLQMTADGEIVVVHDGDLMRVAGDPRRIADLTYDELTRIPLFPTDAPGAAVAAPLPGSLENPPLVTTPDSAPEGYFQHVPLFADVLKVVAGRVPLIVEYKFDDNSKWGSRDVELMEKGDALLQAYSGAYVIESFNPAAVNWYKENRPEVCRGQLSWWPQGEEKPSDPAALAKEYAAGALIFDWISRPDFVAYDWHGGNSPQVRLARFMGAVPVSWTVRSRDELAQCDDWFDHHIFEAFVPDEQ
;
A
#
# COMPACT_ATOMS: atom_id res chain seq x y z
N MET A 1 -16.32 11.50 21.30
CA MET A 1 -16.77 10.09 21.20
C MET A 1 -17.58 9.84 19.93
N TRP A 2 -18.74 10.46 19.71
CA TRP A 2 -19.58 10.15 18.53
C TRP A 2 -18.87 10.36 17.19
N ALA A 3 -18.04 11.40 17.03
CA ALA A 3 -17.33 11.70 15.80
C ALA A 3 -16.26 10.65 15.46
N ILE A 4 -15.63 10.05 16.45
CA ILE A 4 -14.56 9.05 16.31
C ILE A 4 -15.12 7.61 16.30
N ALA A 5 -16.41 7.43 16.62
CA ALA A 5 -16.99 6.12 16.83
C ALA A 5 -16.91 5.23 15.56
N PRO A 6 -16.29 4.05 15.65
CA PRO A 6 -16.20 3.11 14.55
C PRO A 6 -17.55 2.43 14.28
N ARG A 7 -17.61 1.66 13.20
CA ARG A 7 -18.79 0.88 12.83
C ARG A 7 -19.23 -0.08 13.94
N THR A 8 -18.29 -0.75 14.57
CA THR A 8 -18.55 -1.71 15.66
C THR A 8 -19.27 -1.08 16.86
N PHE A 9 -18.99 0.19 17.18
CA PHE A 9 -19.69 0.91 18.24
C PHE A 9 -21.12 1.29 17.87
N SER A 10 -21.36 1.60 16.59
CA SER A 10 -22.67 2.04 16.08
C SER A 10 -23.48 0.92 15.43
N ASP A 11 -22.85 -0.20 15.09
CA ASP A 11 -23.49 -1.34 14.44
C ASP A 11 -24.30 -2.15 15.48
N LYS A 12 -25.57 -2.33 15.18
CA LYS A 12 -26.49 -3.08 16.04
C LYS A 12 -26.60 -4.56 15.65
N ARG A 13 -25.87 -4.99 14.62
CA ARG A 13 -25.86 -6.39 14.19
C ARG A 13 -25.17 -7.26 15.24
N ARG A 14 -25.88 -8.28 15.70
CA ARG A 14 -25.30 -9.27 16.61
C ARG A 14 -24.17 -10.04 15.89
N ASN A 15 -23.07 -10.19 16.58
CA ASN A 15 -21.89 -10.96 16.14
C ASN A 15 -21.06 -10.34 14.99
N TYR A 16 -21.23 -9.06 14.68
CA TYR A 16 -20.27 -8.39 13.79
C TYR A 16 -18.99 -8.08 14.58
N VAL A 17 -17.87 -8.60 14.11
CA VAL A 17 -16.52 -8.30 14.61
C VAL A 17 -15.67 -7.94 13.40
N PRO A 18 -15.00 -6.78 13.39
CA PRO A 18 -14.02 -6.47 12.34
C PRO A 18 -12.97 -7.57 12.31
N SER A 19 -12.61 -8.02 11.13
CA SER A 19 -11.62 -9.07 10.96
C SER A 19 -10.60 -8.66 9.91
N ILE A 20 -9.40 -8.42 10.37
CA ILE A 20 -8.21 -8.33 9.53
C ILE A 20 -7.43 -9.62 9.79
N PRO A 21 -7.08 -10.41 8.77
CA PRO A 21 -6.27 -11.61 8.96
C PRO A 21 -4.97 -11.30 9.70
N ASP A 22 -4.63 -12.16 10.67
CA ASP A 22 -3.49 -11.97 11.57
C ASP A 22 -2.19 -12.45 10.90
N VAL A 23 -1.61 -11.55 10.12
CA VAL A 23 -0.33 -11.73 9.42
C VAL A 23 0.38 -10.39 9.33
N TRP A 24 1.69 -10.41 9.10
CA TRP A 24 2.46 -9.25 8.72
C TRP A 24 2.09 -8.80 7.29
N TYR A 25 1.82 -7.52 7.08
CA TYR A 25 1.49 -6.95 5.77
C TYR A 25 2.69 -6.24 5.17
N ALA A 26 3.22 -6.77 4.07
CA ALA A 26 4.31 -6.15 3.33
C ALA A 26 3.78 -4.92 2.57
N HIS A 27 4.27 -3.72 2.95
CA HIS A 27 3.92 -2.44 2.35
C HIS A 27 4.33 -2.42 0.87
N ARG A 28 3.35 -2.28 -0.02
CA ARG A 28 3.53 -2.34 -1.48
C ARG A 28 4.17 -3.64 -1.98
N GLY A 29 3.93 -4.76 -1.27
CA GLY A 29 4.55 -6.05 -1.51
C GLY A 29 5.94 -6.20 -0.87
N LEU A 30 6.53 -7.38 -0.99
CA LEU A 30 7.90 -7.65 -0.53
C LEU A 30 8.88 -7.25 -1.64
N HIS A 31 9.42 -6.03 -1.55
CA HIS A 31 10.13 -5.37 -2.65
C HIS A 31 11.63 -5.19 -2.41
N ASP A 32 12.42 -5.14 -3.48
CA ASP A 32 13.87 -4.90 -3.46
C ASP A 32 14.26 -3.48 -3.91
N ALA A 33 13.28 -2.66 -4.30
CA ALA A 33 13.42 -1.24 -4.58
C ALA A 33 12.11 -0.52 -4.23
N GLY A 34 12.17 0.51 -3.39
CA GLY A 34 10.99 1.21 -2.89
C GLY A 34 11.29 2.30 -1.86
N SER A 35 10.23 2.92 -1.36
CA SER A 35 10.30 4.13 -0.53
C SER A 35 11.00 3.95 0.82
N GLY A 36 10.91 2.80 1.44
CA GLY A 36 11.50 2.52 2.76
C GLY A 36 12.97 2.13 2.74
N LEU A 37 13.54 1.83 1.56
CA LEU A 37 14.92 1.39 1.42
C LEU A 37 15.89 2.57 1.39
N THR A 38 16.02 3.28 2.52
CA THR A 38 16.87 4.46 2.68
C THR A 38 18.12 4.17 3.50
N ALA A 39 19.10 5.08 3.47
CA ALA A 39 20.31 4.97 4.27
C ALA A 39 20.03 4.87 5.78
N GLN A 40 18.90 5.39 6.24
CA GLN A 40 18.47 5.32 7.64
C GLN A 40 18.26 3.87 8.09
N TYR A 41 17.74 3.01 7.22
CA TYR A 41 17.41 1.62 7.53
C TYR A 41 18.42 0.61 6.97
N ALA A 42 19.60 1.09 6.51
CA ALA A 42 20.59 0.26 5.82
C ALA A 42 21.10 -0.95 6.64
N ASN A 43 21.02 -0.88 7.96
CA ASN A 43 21.46 -1.98 8.84
C ASN A 43 20.55 -3.23 8.75
N GLU A 44 19.25 -3.05 8.49
CA GLU A 44 18.27 -4.13 8.44
C GLU A 44 17.79 -4.43 7.01
N SER A 45 17.77 -3.41 6.15
CA SER A 45 17.23 -3.52 4.79
C SER A 45 17.98 -4.49 3.88
N GLY A 46 19.24 -4.80 4.17
CA GLY A 46 20.01 -5.79 3.41
C GLY A 46 19.40 -7.19 3.44
N GLU A 47 18.93 -7.63 4.62
CA GLU A 47 18.25 -8.92 4.78
C GLU A 47 16.88 -8.93 4.08
N TYR A 48 16.12 -7.84 4.23
CA TYR A 48 14.83 -7.66 3.58
C TYR A 48 14.95 -7.71 2.05
N VAL A 49 15.87 -6.96 1.47
CA VAL A 49 16.14 -6.96 0.01
C VAL A 49 16.56 -8.36 -0.48
N ALA A 50 17.44 -9.04 0.27
CA ALA A 50 17.87 -10.40 -0.08
C ALA A 50 16.70 -11.39 -0.03
N LEU A 51 15.78 -11.25 0.94
CA LEU A 51 14.57 -12.05 1.02
C LEU A 51 13.65 -11.77 -0.15
N ALA A 52 13.37 -10.48 -0.45
CA ALA A 52 12.51 -10.07 -1.56
C ALA A 52 12.98 -10.65 -2.89
N ARG A 53 14.26 -10.49 -3.22
CA ARG A 53 14.85 -11.03 -4.45
C ARG A 53 14.77 -12.56 -4.51
N ARG A 54 15.09 -13.25 -3.41
CA ARG A 54 15.02 -14.72 -3.36
C ARG A 54 13.59 -15.22 -3.57
N MET A 55 12.59 -14.56 -2.97
CA MET A 55 11.19 -14.96 -3.10
C MET A 55 10.63 -14.61 -4.48
N ALA A 56 10.98 -13.46 -5.06
CA ALA A 56 10.63 -13.10 -6.43
C ALA A 56 11.19 -14.13 -7.44
N MET A 57 12.47 -14.49 -7.32
CA MET A 57 13.08 -15.52 -8.17
C MET A 57 12.43 -16.90 -7.98
N LYS A 58 12.06 -17.26 -6.76
CA LYS A 58 11.30 -18.50 -6.48
C LYS A 58 9.95 -18.50 -7.18
N ALA A 59 9.30 -17.34 -7.29
CA ALA A 59 8.04 -17.15 -8.01
C ALA A 59 8.22 -17.06 -9.55
N GLY A 60 9.46 -17.13 -10.06
CA GLY A 60 9.75 -17.07 -11.49
C GLY A 60 10.07 -15.68 -12.04
N TYR A 61 10.25 -14.67 -11.19
CA TYR A 61 10.60 -13.31 -11.59
C TYR A 61 12.10 -13.04 -11.46
N GLY A 62 12.71 -12.58 -12.55
CA GLY A 62 14.14 -12.26 -12.60
C GLY A 62 15.06 -13.49 -12.53
N SER A 63 16.34 -13.23 -12.30
CA SER A 63 17.39 -14.26 -12.17
C SER A 63 18.55 -13.73 -11.32
N PRO A 64 19.48 -14.57 -10.87
CA PRO A 64 20.67 -14.13 -10.13
C PRO A 64 21.57 -13.16 -10.91
N SER A 65 21.46 -13.11 -12.23
CA SER A 65 22.24 -12.20 -13.08
C SER A 65 21.62 -10.81 -13.21
N VAL A 66 20.35 -10.65 -12.81
CA VAL A 66 19.69 -9.34 -12.76
C VAL A 66 20.25 -8.52 -11.61
N THR A 67 20.72 -7.35 -11.91
CA THR A 67 21.48 -6.51 -10.99
C THR A 67 20.73 -5.21 -10.63
N GLY A 68 19.76 -4.80 -11.47
CA GLY A 68 18.74 -3.83 -11.11
C GLY A 68 17.66 -4.41 -10.19
N ALA A 69 16.59 -3.67 -9.99
CA ALA A 69 15.41 -4.12 -9.24
C ALA A 69 14.78 -5.36 -9.89
N ILE A 70 14.55 -6.40 -9.13
CA ILE A 70 13.77 -7.58 -9.54
C ILE A 70 12.31 -7.41 -9.16
N ALA A 71 12.07 -6.92 -7.96
CA ALA A 71 10.75 -6.80 -7.36
C ALA A 71 10.55 -5.37 -6.81
N PRO A 72 10.43 -4.34 -7.68
CA PRO A 72 10.17 -2.99 -7.21
C PRO A 72 8.81 -2.90 -6.51
N GLU A 73 8.62 -1.91 -5.63
CA GLU A 73 7.35 -1.68 -4.92
C GLU A 73 6.15 -1.66 -5.88
N ASN A 74 5.01 -2.17 -5.45
CA ASN A 74 3.77 -2.24 -6.22
C ASN A 74 3.90 -2.97 -7.57
N SER A 75 4.86 -3.89 -7.72
CA SER A 75 5.02 -4.71 -8.93
C SER A 75 4.48 -6.14 -8.77
N LEU A 76 4.19 -6.81 -9.88
CA LEU A 76 3.78 -8.22 -9.85
C LEU A 76 4.82 -9.09 -9.14
N ALA A 77 6.11 -8.80 -9.33
CA ALA A 77 7.20 -9.54 -8.71
C ALA A 77 7.23 -9.34 -7.18
N ALA A 78 6.99 -8.12 -6.68
CA ALA A 78 6.94 -7.84 -5.24
C ALA A 78 5.74 -8.54 -4.58
N PHE A 79 4.59 -8.58 -5.26
CA PHE A 79 3.41 -9.30 -4.76
C PHE A 79 3.61 -10.82 -4.78
N ALA A 80 4.22 -11.35 -5.84
CA ALA A 80 4.59 -12.76 -5.89
C ALA A 80 5.59 -13.13 -4.79
N ALA A 81 6.58 -12.26 -4.52
CA ALA A 81 7.56 -12.44 -3.44
C ALA A 81 6.88 -12.46 -2.06
N ALA A 82 5.94 -11.56 -1.80
CA ALA A 82 5.17 -11.55 -0.55
C ALA A 82 4.37 -12.85 -0.38
N CYS A 83 3.73 -13.34 -1.43
CA CYS A 83 3.03 -14.63 -1.42
C CYS A 83 3.96 -15.81 -1.12
N GLU A 84 5.17 -15.85 -1.71
CA GLU A 84 6.15 -16.91 -1.46
C GLU A 84 6.75 -16.86 -0.05
N ALA A 85 6.77 -15.68 0.57
CA ALA A 85 7.20 -15.48 1.95
C ALA A 85 6.07 -15.72 2.98
N GLY A 86 4.80 -15.74 2.53
CA GLY A 86 3.64 -15.91 3.40
C GLY A 86 3.14 -14.62 4.06
N TYR A 87 3.63 -13.45 3.63
CA TYR A 87 3.15 -12.16 4.11
C TYR A 87 1.87 -11.74 3.42
N GLY A 88 0.95 -11.10 4.17
CA GLY A 88 -0.10 -10.28 3.59
C GLY A 88 0.48 -9.14 2.76
N ILE A 89 -0.33 -8.54 1.94
CA ILE A 89 0.09 -7.47 1.03
C ILE A 89 -0.75 -6.24 1.29
N GLU A 90 -0.10 -5.10 1.45
CA GLU A 90 -0.72 -3.80 1.27
C GLU A 90 -0.38 -3.29 -0.13
N LEU A 91 -1.32 -2.60 -0.80
CA LEU A 91 -1.17 -2.08 -2.16
C LEU A 91 -2.08 -0.88 -2.45
N ASP A 92 -1.71 -0.09 -3.48
CA ASP A 92 -2.28 1.22 -3.79
C ASP A 92 -3.01 1.24 -5.15
N LEU A 93 -4.32 1.49 -5.17
CA LEU A 93 -5.10 1.58 -6.41
C LEU A 93 -5.19 2.99 -6.97
N GLN A 94 -4.95 3.13 -8.25
CA GLN A 94 -5.20 4.33 -9.05
C GLN A 94 -5.88 3.97 -10.38
N MET A 95 -6.29 4.98 -11.15
CA MET A 95 -6.93 4.78 -12.45
C MET A 95 -6.23 5.58 -13.55
N THR A 96 -5.96 4.94 -14.67
CA THR A 96 -5.33 5.53 -15.86
C THR A 96 -6.28 6.46 -16.63
N ALA A 97 -5.76 7.15 -17.66
CA ALA A 97 -6.56 8.01 -18.55
C ALA A 97 -7.65 7.23 -19.31
N ASP A 98 -7.37 5.99 -19.69
CA ASP A 98 -8.30 5.10 -20.39
C ASP A 98 -9.16 4.26 -19.43
N GLY A 99 -9.06 4.53 -18.10
CA GLY A 99 -9.96 3.98 -17.09
C GLY A 99 -9.59 2.58 -16.61
N GLU A 100 -8.36 2.13 -16.81
CA GLU A 100 -7.85 0.89 -16.25
C GLU A 100 -7.44 1.07 -14.78
N ILE A 101 -7.71 0.07 -13.94
CA ILE A 101 -7.29 0.06 -12.53
C ILE A 101 -5.89 -0.51 -12.43
N VAL A 102 -4.97 0.31 -11.94
CA VAL A 102 -3.54 0.01 -11.81
C VAL A 102 -3.09 0.11 -10.36
N VAL A 103 -1.92 -0.49 -10.08
CA VAL A 103 -1.36 -0.52 -8.72
C VAL A 103 -0.08 0.30 -8.69
N VAL A 104 -0.15 1.48 -8.06
CA VAL A 104 0.96 2.42 -7.91
C VAL A 104 0.63 3.46 -6.84
N HIS A 105 1.62 3.87 -6.02
CA HIS A 105 1.38 4.78 -4.90
C HIS A 105 1.25 6.25 -5.33
N ASP A 106 2.25 6.78 -6.02
CA ASP A 106 2.32 8.22 -6.33
C ASP A 106 1.39 8.58 -7.50
N GLY A 107 0.86 9.79 -7.51
CA GLY A 107 0.04 10.29 -8.61
C GLY A 107 0.81 10.54 -9.92
N ASP A 108 2.15 10.51 -9.86
CA ASP A 108 3.05 10.58 -11.01
C ASP A 108 4.15 9.51 -10.89
N LEU A 109 4.96 9.37 -11.92
CA LEU A 109 6.02 8.36 -12.00
C LEU A 109 7.41 8.91 -11.66
N MET A 110 7.53 10.17 -11.15
CA MET A 110 8.83 10.80 -10.94
C MET A 110 9.73 9.99 -10.01
N ARG A 111 9.20 9.53 -8.86
CA ARG A 111 9.98 8.78 -7.86
C ARG A 111 10.33 7.37 -8.31
N VAL A 112 9.38 6.69 -8.94
CA VAL A 112 9.50 5.26 -9.27
C VAL A 112 10.10 5.00 -10.65
N ALA A 113 10.10 6.01 -11.56
CA ALA A 113 10.59 5.83 -12.93
C ALA A 113 11.34 7.05 -13.49
N GLY A 114 11.47 8.16 -12.75
CA GLY A 114 12.06 9.40 -13.25
C GLY A 114 11.20 10.11 -14.30
N ASP A 115 9.94 9.75 -14.46
CA ASP A 115 8.99 10.31 -15.43
C ASP A 115 7.99 11.23 -14.72
N PRO A 116 7.89 12.51 -15.07
CA PRO A 116 6.99 13.47 -14.40
C PRO A 116 5.52 13.33 -14.79
N ARG A 117 5.17 12.44 -15.72
CA ARG A 117 3.79 12.27 -16.16
C ARG A 117 2.94 11.64 -15.07
N ARG A 118 1.70 12.08 -15.00
CA ARG A 118 0.73 11.59 -14.02
C ARG A 118 0.06 10.31 -14.52
N ILE A 119 -0.24 9.43 -13.61
CA ILE A 119 -0.99 8.18 -13.88
C ILE A 119 -2.32 8.49 -14.58
N ALA A 120 -3.02 9.52 -14.10
CA ALA A 120 -4.32 9.93 -14.63
C ALA A 120 -4.28 10.46 -16.08
N ASP A 121 -3.10 10.80 -16.61
CA ASP A 121 -2.89 11.36 -17.95
C ASP A 121 -2.33 10.30 -18.92
N LEU A 122 -1.96 9.10 -18.45
CA LEU A 122 -1.39 8.02 -19.23
C LEU A 122 -2.41 6.90 -19.47
N THR A 123 -2.37 6.32 -20.66
CA THR A 123 -3.04 5.05 -20.95
C THR A 123 -2.26 3.88 -20.37
N TYR A 124 -2.92 2.75 -20.18
CA TYR A 124 -2.22 1.56 -19.70
C TYR A 124 -1.15 1.07 -20.68
N ASP A 125 -1.39 1.17 -21.99
CA ASP A 125 -0.38 0.82 -23.01
C ASP A 125 0.91 1.68 -22.88
N GLU A 126 0.78 2.96 -22.52
CA GLU A 126 1.93 3.81 -22.24
C GLU A 126 2.66 3.39 -20.95
N LEU A 127 1.92 3.04 -19.89
CA LEU A 127 2.49 2.59 -18.61
C LEU A 127 3.30 1.29 -18.76
N THR A 128 2.88 0.36 -19.63
CA THR A 128 3.60 -0.91 -19.85
C THR A 128 4.99 -0.73 -20.44
N ARG A 129 5.31 0.46 -20.97
CA ARG A 129 6.61 0.79 -21.59
C ARG A 129 7.55 1.53 -20.65
N ILE A 130 7.12 1.84 -19.43
CA ILE A 130 7.87 2.61 -18.45
C ILE A 130 8.39 1.65 -17.37
N PRO A 131 9.71 1.41 -17.32
CA PRO A 131 10.29 0.54 -16.30
C PRO A 131 10.22 1.20 -14.92
N LEU A 132 9.86 0.43 -13.90
CA LEU A 132 9.96 0.85 -12.50
C LEU A 132 11.40 0.73 -12.02
N PHE A 133 11.88 1.76 -11.31
CA PHE A 133 13.24 1.83 -10.76
C PHE A 133 14.34 1.48 -11.79
N PRO A 134 14.34 2.14 -12.97
CA PRO A 134 15.43 1.96 -13.92
C PRO A 134 16.75 2.43 -13.28
N THR A 135 17.86 1.77 -13.61
CA THR A 135 19.19 2.02 -13.03
C THR A 135 19.66 3.46 -13.13
N ASP A 136 19.12 4.24 -14.07
CA ASP A 136 19.52 5.62 -14.36
C ASP A 136 18.51 6.68 -13.87
N ALA A 137 17.44 6.30 -13.15
CA ALA A 137 16.44 7.26 -12.72
C ALA A 137 16.93 8.12 -11.53
N PRO A 138 16.72 9.47 -11.57
CA PRO A 138 16.91 10.32 -10.41
C PRO A 138 15.96 9.85 -9.29
N GLY A 139 16.51 9.46 -8.14
CA GLY A 139 15.73 8.92 -7.03
C GLY A 139 15.67 7.39 -6.95
N ALA A 140 16.18 6.66 -7.96
CA ALA A 140 16.47 5.22 -7.86
C ALA A 140 17.58 4.89 -6.85
N ALA A 141 18.09 5.90 -6.17
CA ALA A 141 19.27 5.83 -5.30
C ALA A 141 19.04 5.06 -4.00
N VAL A 142 18.03 4.21 -3.93
CA VAL A 142 17.66 3.69 -2.63
C VAL A 142 17.92 2.20 -2.47
N ALA A 143 17.87 1.44 -3.52
CA ALA A 143 18.51 0.13 -3.47
C ALA A 143 20.01 0.36 -3.69
N ALA A 144 20.84 0.10 -2.68
CA ALA A 144 22.28 0.00 -2.90
C ALA A 144 22.48 -0.87 -4.15
N PRO A 145 23.28 -0.44 -5.14
CA PRO A 145 23.48 -1.21 -6.35
C PRO A 145 24.00 -2.58 -5.92
N LEU A 146 23.16 -3.57 -6.08
CA LEU A 146 23.60 -4.95 -5.91
C LEU A 146 24.61 -5.23 -6.99
N PRO A 147 25.73 -5.90 -6.69
CA PRO A 147 26.80 -6.08 -7.65
C PRO A 147 26.27 -6.75 -8.92
N GLY A 148 26.44 -6.12 -10.03
CA GLY A 148 26.16 -6.64 -11.34
C GLY A 148 24.80 -6.21 -11.95
N SER A 149 24.52 -4.95 -12.35
CA SER A 149 23.26 -4.47 -12.95
C SER A 149 23.14 -4.75 -14.42
N LEU A 150 21.96 -5.18 -14.89
CA LEU A 150 21.67 -5.22 -16.31
C LEU A 150 21.53 -3.78 -16.82
N GLU A 151 22.38 -3.43 -17.78
CA GLU A 151 22.10 -2.29 -18.63
C GLU A 151 20.85 -2.63 -19.47
N ASN A 152 19.75 -1.90 -19.27
CA ASN A 152 18.48 -2.08 -19.97
C ASN A 152 17.79 -3.45 -19.78
N PRO A 153 17.20 -3.73 -18.64
CA PRO A 153 16.38 -4.92 -18.47
C PRO A 153 15.12 -4.82 -19.38
N PRO A 154 14.72 -5.89 -20.07
CA PRO A 154 13.57 -5.85 -20.97
C PRO A 154 12.23 -5.90 -20.27
N LEU A 155 11.21 -5.52 -21.02
CA LEU A 155 9.81 -5.51 -20.60
C LEU A 155 9.33 -6.93 -20.34
N VAL A 156 8.95 -7.23 -19.11
CA VAL A 156 8.34 -8.50 -18.74
C VAL A 156 6.95 -8.25 -18.20
N THR A 157 5.95 -8.64 -18.98
CA THR A 157 4.56 -8.65 -18.52
C THR A 157 4.20 -9.99 -17.88
N THR A 158 4.90 -11.06 -18.26
CA THR A 158 4.81 -12.39 -17.63
C THR A 158 6.18 -13.06 -17.68
N PRO A 159 6.48 -14.05 -16.83
CA PRO A 159 7.74 -14.81 -16.88
C PRO A 159 8.07 -15.38 -18.26
N ASP A 160 7.06 -15.75 -19.04
CA ASP A 160 7.20 -16.36 -20.36
C ASP A 160 7.44 -15.34 -21.50
N SER A 161 7.24 -14.04 -21.25
CA SER A 161 7.38 -12.99 -22.27
C SER A 161 8.67 -12.18 -22.18
N ALA A 162 9.61 -12.59 -21.30
CA ALA A 162 10.87 -11.89 -21.10
C ALA A 162 11.82 -12.08 -22.28
N PRO A 163 12.09 -11.06 -23.10
CA PRO A 163 13.26 -11.06 -23.97
C PRO A 163 14.55 -10.85 -23.15
N GLU A 164 15.68 -10.68 -23.77
CA GLU A 164 16.99 -10.51 -23.10
C GLU A 164 17.02 -9.34 -22.11
N GLY A 165 16.87 -9.62 -20.82
CA GLY A 165 16.91 -8.70 -19.69
C GLY A 165 15.61 -8.76 -18.87
N TYR A 166 15.39 -7.84 -17.93
CA TYR A 166 14.25 -7.88 -17.01
C TYR A 166 13.84 -6.49 -16.52
N PHE A 167 12.56 -6.14 -16.59
CA PHE A 167 12.01 -5.03 -15.83
C PHE A 167 10.55 -5.26 -15.43
N GLN A 168 10.10 -4.53 -14.42
CA GLN A 168 8.70 -4.43 -14.04
C GLN A 168 8.14 -3.06 -14.44
N HIS A 169 6.88 -3.00 -14.76
CA HIS A 169 6.11 -1.78 -14.98
C HIS A 169 4.91 -1.73 -14.02
N VAL A 170 4.18 -0.62 -14.00
CA VAL A 170 2.94 -0.48 -13.23
C VAL A 170 1.93 -1.56 -13.69
N PRO A 171 1.50 -2.47 -12.80
CA PRO A 171 0.62 -3.57 -13.18
C PRO A 171 -0.86 -3.19 -13.16
N LEU A 172 -1.67 -3.93 -13.93
CA LEU A 172 -3.13 -3.94 -13.74
C LEU A 172 -3.47 -4.60 -12.39
N PHE A 173 -4.44 -4.04 -11.70
CA PHE A 173 -4.96 -4.68 -10.49
C PHE A 173 -5.54 -6.08 -10.75
N ALA A 174 -6.19 -6.26 -11.89
CA ALA A 174 -6.67 -7.58 -12.31
C ALA A 174 -5.55 -8.64 -12.41
N ASP A 175 -4.35 -8.25 -12.84
CA ASP A 175 -3.21 -9.17 -12.93
C ASP A 175 -2.57 -9.41 -11.54
N VAL A 176 -2.54 -8.40 -10.68
CA VAL A 176 -2.16 -8.57 -9.26
C VAL A 176 -3.06 -9.61 -8.60
N LEU A 177 -4.38 -9.50 -8.74
CA LEU A 177 -5.33 -10.46 -8.16
C LEU A 177 -5.12 -11.89 -8.67
N LYS A 178 -4.75 -12.06 -9.96
CA LYS A 178 -4.38 -13.37 -10.53
C LYS A 178 -3.08 -13.92 -9.93
N VAL A 179 -2.08 -13.07 -9.75
CA VAL A 179 -0.79 -13.45 -9.14
C VAL A 179 -0.98 -13.85 -7.68
N VAL A 180 -1.73 -13.08 -6.92
CA VAL A 180 -2.00 -13.39 -5.50
C VAL A 180 -2.88 -14.62 -5.35
N ALA A 181 -3.94 -14.73 -6.14
CA ALA A 181 -4.84 -15.90 -6.23
C ALA A 181 -5.36 -16.40 -4.86
N GLY A 182 -5.57 -15.49 -3.91
CA GLY A 182 -6.06 -15.83 -2.56
C GLY A 182 -5.02 -16.46 -1.63
N ARG A 183 -3.74 -16.55 -2.02
CA ARG A 183 -2.67 -17.17 -1.22
C ARG A 183 -2.40 -16.43 0.09
N VAL A 184 -2.53 -15.11 0.07
CA VAL A 184 -2.34 -14.21 1.23
C VAL A 184 -3.42 -13.14 1.24
N PRO A 185 -3.74 -12.54 2.40
CA PRO A 185 -4.72 -11.47 2.47
C PRO A 185 -4.18 -10.15 1.92
N LEU A 186 -5.11 -9.28 1.49
CA LEU A 186 -4.82 -7.95 0.97
C LEU A 186 -5.38 -6.84 1.87
N ILE A 187 -4.60 -5.77 2.05
CA ILE A 187 -5.05 -4.43 2.41
C ILE A 187 -4.98 -3.59 1.14
N VAL A 188 -6.12 -3.06 0.70
CA VAL A 188 -6.24 -2.36 -0.59
C VAL A 188 -6.52 -0.89 -0.33
N GLU A 189 -5.52 -0.03 -0.55
CA GLU A 189 -5.70 1.41 -0.43
C GLU A 189 -6.23 2.01 -1.73
N TYR A 190 -7.30 2.80 -1.64
CA TYR A 190 -7.79 3.64 -2.73
C TYR A 190 -7.14 5.02 -2.66
N LYS A 191 -6.34 5.37 -3.67
CA LYS A 191 -5.63 6.65 -3.81
C LYS A 191 -6.42 7.64 -4.66
N PHE A 192 -6.38 8.91 -4.27
CA PHE A 192 -7.02 10.02 -4.97
C PHE A 192 -6.04 11.17 -5.14
N ASP A 193 -6.15 11.90 -6.25
CA ASP A 193 -5.31 13.07 -6.52
C ASP A 193 -5.47 14.17 -5.47
N ASP A 194 -6.66 14.30 -4.92
CA ASP A 194 -7.00 15.29 -3.90
C ASP A 194 -8.02 14.69 -2.92
N ASN A 195 -7.54 14.23 -1.77
CA ASN A 195 -8.38 13.68 -0.71
C ASN A 195 -9.43 14.67 -0.15
N SER A 196 -9.42 15.92 -0.62
CA SER A 196 -10.38 16.93 -0.22
C SER A 196 -11.57 17.08 -1.19
N LYS A 197 -11.50 16.45 -2.34
CA LYS A 197 -12.53 16.47 -3.38
C LYS A 197 -13.12 15.08 -3.57
N TRP A 198 -14.32 15.07 -4.14
CA TRP A 198 -15.00 13.83 -4.50
C TRP A 198 -15.80 14.09 -5.77
N GLY A 199 -15.47 13.38 -6.83
CA GLY A 199 -16.06 13.57 -8.16
C GLY A 199 -16.42 12.26 -8.85
N SER A 200 -16.88 12.36 -10.09
CA SER A 200 -17.31 11.18 -10.87
C SER A 200 -16.16 10.21 -11.17
N ARG A 201 -14.94 10.72 -11.37
CA ARG A 201 -13.75 9.89 -11.59
C ARG A 201 -13.40 9.08 -10.34
N ASP A 202 -13.57 9.66 -9.15
CA ASP A 202 -13.32 8.96 -7.89
C ASP A 202 -14.34 7.84 -7.67
N VAL A 203 -15.60 8.11 -7.99
CA VAL A 203 -16.67 7.09 -7.96
C VAL A 203 -16.40 5.98 -8.97
N GLU A 204 -15.93 6.30 -10.18
CA GLU A 204 -15.56 5.32 -11.20
C GLU A 204 -14.40 4.41 -10.72
N LEU A 205 -13.37 4.98 -10.08
CA LEU A 205 -12.29 4.20 -9.46
C LEU A 205 -12.84 3.22 -8.41
N MET A 206 -13.75 3.68 -7.53
CA MET A 206 -14.37 2.82 -6.51
C MET A 206 -15.18 1.69 -7.16
N GLU A 207 -16.03 2.00 -8.13
CA GLU A 207 -16.90 1.03 -8.79
C GLU A 207 -16.10 -0.05 -9.54
N LYS A 208 -15.07 0.36 -10.30
CA LYS A 208 -14.23 -0.56 -11.06
C LYS A 208 -13.32 -1.41 -10.14
N GLY A 209 -12.71 -0.78 -9.12
CA GLY A 209 -11.90 -1.51 -8.14
C GLY A 209 -12.71 -2.53 -7.35
N ASP A 210 -13.91 -2.14 -6.89
CA ASP A 210 -14.82 -3.05 -6.19
C ASP A 210 -15.33 -4.18 -7.09
N ALA A 211 -15.59 -3.90 -8.37
CA ALA A 211 -16.02 -4.96 -9.32
C ALA A 211 -14.93 -6.05 -9.47
N LEU A 212 -13.65 -5.69 -9.47
CA LEU A 212 -12.55 -6.64 -9.47
C LEU A 212 -12.48 -7.43 -8.16
N LEU A 213 -12.66 -6.75 -7.02
CA LEU A 213 -12.66 -7.38 -5.70
C LEU A 213 -13.87 -8.30 -5.48
N GLN A 214 -15.02 -8.00 -6.05
CA GLN A 214 -16.19 -8.91 -6.01
C GLN A 214 -15.94 -10.24 -6.72
N ALA A 215 -15.11 -10.22 -7.77
CA ALA A 215 -14.74 -11.44 -8.50
C ALA A 215 -13.57 -12.21 -7.85
N TYR A 216 -12.91 -11.60 -6.85
CA TYR A 216 -11.77 -12.18 -6.16
C TYR A 216 -12.19 -13.05 -4.99
N SER A 217 -11.61 -14.24 -4.88
CA SER A 217 -11.98 -15.22 -3.85
C SER A 217 -11.08 -15.17 -2.59
N GLY A 218 -10.01 -14.35 -2.62
CA GLY A 218 -9.11 -14.19 -1.47
C GLY A 218 -9.65 -13.24 -0.41
N ALA A 219 -9.07 -13.28 0.77
CA ALA A 219 -9.38 -12.33 1.84
C ALA A 219 -8.83 -10.94 1.51
N TYR A 220 -9.63 -9.92 1.73
CA TYR A 220 -9.20 -8.52 1.61
C TYR A 220 -9.94 -7.59 2.56
N VAL A 221 -9.31 -6.49 2.87
CA VAL A 221 -9.91 -5.31 3.49
C VAL A 221 -9.54 -4.08 2.64
N ILE A 222 -10.29 -2.99 2.80
CA ILE A 222 -9.99 -1.75 2.07
C ILE A 222 -9.64 -0.62 3.03
N GLU A 223 -8.85 0.32 2.55
CA GLU A 223 -8.57 1.55 3.30
C GLU A 223 -8.39 2.77 2.38
N SER A 224 -8.47 3.95 2.96
CA SER A 224 -8.15 5.19 2.28
C SER A 224 -7.95 6.34 3.26
N PHE A 225 -7.14 7.33 2.88
CA PHE A 225 -7.09 8.65 3.53
C PHE A 225 -8.36 9.45 3.29
N ASN A 226 -9.05 9.21 2.16
CA ASN A 226 -10.29 9.92 1.84
C ASN A 226 -11.49 9.29 2.57
N PRO A 227 -12.11 9.97 3.57
CA PRO A 227 -13.26 9.43 4.27
C PRO A 227 -14.48 9.22 3.37
N ALA A 228 -14.55 9.86 2.18
CA ALA A 228 -15.62 9.62 1.22
C ALA A 228 -15.48 8.24 0.55
N ALA A 229 -14.27 7.76 0.30
CA ALA A 229 -14.03 6.41 -0.21
C ALA A 229 -14.45 5.33 0.80
N VAL A 230 -14.04 5.50 2.06
CA VAL A 230 -14.46 4.58 3.15
C VAL A 230 -15.98 4.62 3.34
N ASN A 231 -16.60 5.81 3.23
CA ASN A 231 -18.05 5.95 3.25
C ASN A 231 -18.73 5.29 2.06
N TRP A 232 -18.12 5.33 0.86
CA TRP A 232 -18.65 4.64 -0.30
C TRP A 232 -18.83 3.13 -0.02
N TYR A 233 -17.83 2.48 0.58
CA TYR A 233 -17.94 1.08 1.03
C TYR A 233 -18.99 0.89 2.12
N LYS A 234 -19.11 1.82 3.06
CA LYS A 234 -20.17 1.75 4.08
C LYS A 234 -21.56 1.70 3.47
N GLU A 235 -21.81 2.47 2.44
CA GLU A 235 -23.12 2.56 1.80
C GLU A 235 -23.38 1.44 0.78
N ASN A 236 -22.36 1.04 -0.02
CA ASN A 236 -22.52 0.13 -1.13
C ASN A 236 -22.12 -1.32 -0.79
N ARG A 237 -21.15 -1.52 0.11
CA ARG A 237 -20.59 -2.82 0.49
C ARG A 237 -20.40 -2.92 2.01
N PRO A 238 -21.52 -2.86 2.76
CA PRO A 238 -21.45 -2.81 4.22
C PRO A 238 -20.85 -4.06 4.87
N GLU A 239 -20.72 -5.17 4.16
CA GLU A 239 -20.08 -6.41 4.61
C GLU A 239 -18.56 -6.37 4.54
N VAL A 240 -17.97 -5.49 3.72
CA VAL A 240 -16.52 -5.39 3.57
C VAL A 240 -15.92 -4.64 4.76
N CYS A 241 -14.87 -5.21 5.35
CA CYS A 241 -14.08 -4.57 6.39
C CYS A 241 -13.33 -3.38 5.78
N ARG A 242 -13.45 -2.21 6.42
CA ARG A 242 -12.94 -0.95 5.88
C ARG A 242 -12.21 -0.14 6.92
N GLY A 243 -11.10 0.49 6.51
CA GLY A 243 -10.20 1.27 7.34
C GLY A 243 -10.15 2.75 6.98
N GLN A 244 -9.95 3.57 8.00
CA GLN A 244 -9.57 4.97 7.81
C GLN A 244 -8.07 5.10 8.01
N LEU A 245 -7.36 5.49 6.95
CA LEU A 245 -5.96 5.90 7.05
C LEU A 245 -5.86 7.29 7.65
N SER A 246 -4.92 7.47 8.56
CA SER A 246 -4.69 8.76 9.20
C SER A 246 -3.31 8.86 9.83
N TRP A 247 -2.89 10.10 10.09
CA TRP A 247 -1.64 10.44 10.73
C TRP A 247 -1.77 11.74 11.52
N TRP A 248 -0.81 12.03 12.38
CA TRP A 248 -0.77 13.31 13.09
C TRP A 248 0.22 14.25 12.41
N PRO A 249 -0.21 15.43 11.93
CA PRO A 249 0.69 16.35 11.24
C PRO A 249 1.84 16.82 12.12
N GLN A 250 3.07 16.56 11.73
CA GLN A 250 4.28 16.97 12.47
C GLN A 250 5.39 17.38 11.49
N GLY A 251 6.38 18.11 12.03
CA GLY A 251 7.57 18.49 11.28
C GLY A 251 7.31 19.42 10.10
N GLU A 252 8.09 19.22 9.04
CA GLU A 252 8.06 20.03 7.81
C GLU A 252 6.89 19.68 6.88
N GLU A 253 6.22 18.54 7.08
CA GLU A 253 5.09 18.09 6.29
C GLU A 253 3.79 18.86 6.56
N LYS A 254 3.79 19.77 7.53
CA LYS A 254 2.61 20.57 7.86
C LYS A 254 2.25 21.54 6.74
N PRO A 255 1.00 21.58 6.30
CA PRO A 255 0.53 22.61 5.37
C PRO A 255 0.82 24.02 5.89
N SER A 256 1.29 24.89 5.03
CA SER A 256 1.50 26.30 5.37
C SER A 256 0.19 27.10 5.42
N ASP A 257 -0.85 26.64 4.73
CA ASP A 257 -2.19 27.25 4.79
C ASP A 257 -2.92 26.86 6.09
N PRO A 258 -3.39 27.84 6.90
CA PRO A 258 -4.05 27.54 8.18
C PRO A 258 -5.34 26.70 8.06
N ALA A 259 -6.09 26.85 6.96
CA ALA A 259 -7.33 26.06 6.77
C ALA A 259 -6.99 24.60 6.41
N ALA A 260 -5.99 24.38 5.55
CA ALA A 260 -5.47 23.06 5.24
C ALA A 260 -4.90 22.40 6.49
N LEU A 261 -4.11 23.12 7.28
CA LEU A 261 -3.55 22.62 8.54
C LEU A 261 -4.64 22.22 9.55
N ALA A 262 -5.69 23.04 9.68
CA ALA A 262 -6.81 22.70 10.58
C ALA A 262 -7.56 21.44 10.12
N LYS A 263 -7.67 21.22 8.81
CA LYS A 263 -8.28 20.03 8.23
C LYS A 263 -7.40 18.79 8.48
N GLU A 264 -6.09 18.90 8.32
CA GLU A 264 -5.12 17.82 8.62
C GLU A 264 -5.20 17.42 10.10
N TYR A 265 -5.23 18.39 11.03
CA TYR A 265 -5.42 18.08 12.46
C TYR A 265 -6.77 17.43 12.75
N ALA A 266 -7.84 17.84 12.05
CA ALA A 266 -9.15 17.21 12.20
C ALA A 266 -9.14 15.75 11.69
N ALA A 267 -8.47 15.49 10.57
CA ALA A 267 -8.26 14.15 10.05
C ALA A 267 -7.41 13.30 11.01
N GLY A 268 -6.27 13.83 11.48
CA GLY A 268 -5.41 13.19 12.47
C GLY A 268 -6.12 12.90 13.81
N ALA A 269 -7.05 13.74 14.20
CA ALA A 269 -7.91 13.52 15.36
C ALA A 269 -9.07 12.53 15.10
N LEU A 270 -9.14 11.91 13.91
CA LEU A 270 -10.19 10.96 13.51
C LEU A 270 -11.61 11.53 13.56
N ILE A 271 -11.75 12.86 13.47
CA ILE A 271 -13.06 13.52 13.60
C ILE A 271 -14.01 13.15 12.44
N PHE A 272 -13.44 12.81 11.26
CA PHE A 272 -14.21 12.44 10.08
C PHE A 272 -14.75 11.00 10.09
N ASP A 273 -14.39 10.18 11.09
CA ASP A 273 -14.89 8.80 11.22
C ASP A 273 -16.40 8.71 11.36
N TRP A 274 -17.09 9.80 11.76
CA TRP A 274 -18.55 9.83 11.74
C TRP A 274 -19.14 9.68 10.33
N ILE A 275 -18.38 10.03 9.29
CA ILE A 275 -18.76 9.84 7.89
C ILE A 275 -18.54 8.39 7.49
N SER A 276 -17.29 7.93 7.64
CA SER A 276 -16.79 6.64 7.14
C SER A 276 -17.20 5.46 8.02
N ARG A 277 -17.33 5.65 9.32
CA ARG A 277 -17.57 4.57 10.31
C ARG A 277 -16.66 3.37 10.01
N PRO A 278 -15.34 3.54 10.15
CA PRO A 278 -14.38 2.49 9.81
C PRO A 278 -14.46 1.32 10.80
N ASP A 279 -14.05 0.15 10.36
CA ASP A 279 -13.89 -1.03 11.20
C ASP A 279 -12.52 -1.06 11.86
N PHE A 280 -11.51 -0.52 11.15
CA PHE A 280 -10.16 -0.37 11.64
C PHE A 280 -9.63 1.05 11.36
N VAL A 281 -8.61 1.42 12.10
CA VAL A 281 -7.89 2.68 11.91
C VAL A 281 -6.43 2.34 11.60
N ALA A 282 -6.01 2.61 10.36
CA ALA A 282 -4.62 2.52 9.96
C ALA A 282 -3.95 3.86 10.28
N TYR A 283 -3.03 3.86 11.24
CA TYR A 283 -2.44 5.08 11.76
C TYR A 283 -0.91 5.04 11.72
N ASP A 284 -0.30 6.18 11.42
CA ASP A 284 1.16 6.32 11.52
C ASP A 284 1.64 5.81 12.89
N TRP A 285 2.66 4.96 12.90
CA TRP A 285 3.08 4.22 14.08
C TRP A 285 3.49 5.11 15.25
N HIS A 286 3.97 6.34 15.02
CA HIS A 286 4.28 7.29 16.08
C HIS A 286 3.04 7.70 16.88
N GLY A 287 1.85 7.59 16.30
CA GLY A 287 0.59 8.01 16.89
C GLY A 287 -0.17 6.92 17.65
N GLY A 288 0.35 5.71 17.79
CA GLY A 288 -0.38 4.59 18.41
C GLY A 288 -0.87 4.85 19.82
N ASN A 289 -0.06 5.50 20.66
CA ASN A 289 -0.43 5.88 22.03
C ASN A 289 -1.26 7.18 22.13
N SER A 290 -1.70 7.73 21.00
CA SER A 290 -2.50 8.97 21.02
C SER A 290 -3.90 8.77 21.58
N PRO A 291 -4.50 9.79 22.21
CA PRO A 291 -5.84 9.66 22.81
C PRO A 291 -6.92 9.25 21.82
N GLN A 292 -6.85 9.71 20.56
CA GLN A 292 -7.84 9.39 19.53
C GLN A 292 -7.75 7.93 19.08
N VAL A 293 -6.56 7.37 18.87
CA VAL A 293 -6.37 5.97 18.50
C VAL A 293 -6.81 5.05 19.64
N ARG A 294 -6.39 5.36 20.87
CA ARG A 294 -6.84 4.62 22.07
C ARG A 294 -8.35 4.67 22.26
N LEU A 295 -8.97 5.81 21.97
CA LEU A 295 -10.43 5.94 22.05
C LEU A 295 -11.13 5.13 20.96
N ALA A 296 -10.62 5.15 19.72
CA ALA A 296 -11.15 4.35 18.62
C ALA A 296 -11.07 2.85 18.95
N ARG A 297 -9.90 2.39 19.44
CA ARG A 297 -9.69 1.00 19.92
C ARG A 297 -10.66 0.63 21.04
N PHE A 298 -10.80 1.48 22.05
CA PHE A 298 -11.75 1.25 23.16
C PHE A 298 -13.20 1.12 22.66
N MET A 299 -13.57 1.81 21.60
CA MET A 299 -14.88 1.72 20.98
C MET A 299 -15.01 0.54 19.98
N GLY A 300 -13.96 -0.23 19.75
CA GLY A 300 -13.97 -1.47 18.97
C GLY A 300 -13.36 -1.38 17.55
N ALA A 301 -12.70 -0.28 17.20
CA ALA A 301 -11.88 -0.25 15.98
C ALA A 301 -10.59 -1.06 16.19
N VAL A 302 -10.14 -1.77 15.16
CA VAL A 302 -8.85 -2.47 15.14
C VAL A 302 -7.75 -1.47 14.77
N PRO A 303 -6.73 -1.24 15.59
CA PRO A 303 -5.61 -0.37 15.22
C PRO A 303 -4.59 -1.13 14.36
N VAL A 304 -4.20 -0.53 13.23
CA VAL A 304 -3.18 -1.03 12.29
C VAL A 304 -2.08 0.03 12.17
N SER A 305 -0.82 -0.33 12.34
CA SER A 305 0.29 0.61 12.14
C SER A 305 0.78 0.62 10.70
N TRP A 306 1.21 1.80 10.25
CA TRP A 306 1.96 2.00 9.01
C TRP A 306 2.97 3.14 9.17
N THR A 307 4.09 3.19 8.49
CA THR A 307 4.78 2.02 7.98
C THR A 307 5.95 1.76 8.91
N VAL A 308 6.02 0.56 9.48
CA VAL A 308 7.10 0.16 10.41
C VAL A 308 8.29 -0.31 9.57
N ARG A 309 9.49 0.29 9.79
CA ARG A 309 10.69 0.09 8.94
C ARG A 309 11.89 -0.50 9.65
N SER A 310 11.77 -0.74 10.96
CA SER A 310 12.84 -1.35 11.75
C SER A 310 12.28 -2.08 12.98
N ARG A 311 13.10 -2.98 13.56
CA ARG A 311 12.77 -3.60 14.84
C ARG A 311 12.66 -2.59 15.98
N ASP A 312 13.44 -1.51 15.92
CA ASP A 312 13.38 -0.44 16.93
C ASP A 312 12.05 0.33 16.84
N GLU A 313 11.53 0.59 15.65
CA GLU A 313 10.22 1.21 15.45
C GLU A 313 9.10 0.27 15.92
N LEU A 314 9.19 -1.01 15.57
CA LEU A 314 8.25 -2.02 16.05
C LEU A 314 8.19 -2.05 17.57
N ALA A 315 9.33 -2.14 18.24
CA ALA A 315 9.40 -2.17 19.71
C ALA A 315 8.77 -0.93 20.38
N GLN A 316 8.69 0.20 19.68
CA GLN A 316 8.06 1.43 20.17
C GLN A 316 6.54 1.45 19.99
N CYS A 317 5.98 0.67 19.04
CA CYS A 317 4.57 0.76 18.69
C CYS A 317 3.77 -0.55 18.89
N ASP A 318 4.40 -1.69 19.06
CA ASP A 318 3.78 -3.02 19.10
C ASP A 318 2.64 -3.13 20.14
N ASP A 319 2.81 -2.57 21.33
CA ASP A 319 1.77 -2.55 22.39
C ASP A 319 0.47 -1.79 21.99
N TRP A 320 0.52 -0.95 20.96
CA TRP A 320 -0.56 -0.04 20.60
C TRP A 320 -1.36 -0.47 19.39
N PHE A 321 -0.83 -1.40 18.58
CA PHE A 321 -1.44 -1.87 17.34
C PHE A 321 -1.67 -3.38 17.38
N ASP A 322 -2.69 -3.83 16.68
CA ASP A 322 -3.04 -5.26 16.58
C ASP A 322 -2.47 -5.88 15.29
N HIS A 323 -2.16 -5.05 14.28
CA HIS A 323 -1.55 -5.46 13.01
C HIS A 323 -0.55 -4.42 12.54
N HIS A 324 0.41 -4.84 11.71
CA HIS A 324 1.48 -3.99 11.23
C HIS A 324 1.65 -4.08 9.70
N ILE A 325 1.73 -2.92 9.05
CA ILE A 325 2.21 -2.77 7.68
C ILE A 325 3.69 -2.42 7.78
N PHE A 326 4.55 -3.27 7.23
CA PHE A 326 6.00 -3.20 7.39
C PHE A 326 6.75 -3.12 6.06
N GLU A 327 7.96 -2.56 6.08
CA GLU A 327 8.94 -2.59 5.00
C GLU A 327 10.37 -2.44 5.55
N ALA A 328 11.38 -2.70 4.73
CA ALA A 328 12.80 -2.48 5.01
C ALA A 328 13.43 -3.33 6.13
N PHE A 329 12.70 -4.19 6.80
CA PHE A 329 13.23 -5.19 7.73
C PHE A 329 12.44 -6.50 7.61
N VAL A 330 13.01 -7.59 8.09
CA VAL A 330 12.31 -8.89 8.16
C VAL A 330 11.77 -9.03 9.58
N PRO A 331 10.44 -9.06 9.77
CA PRO A 331 9.87 -9.32 11.08
C PRO A 331 10.19 -10.75 11.54
N ASP A 332 10.29 -10.94 12.86
CA ASP A 332 10.48 -12.27 13.43
C ASP A 332 9.24 -13.14 13.13
N GLU A 333 9.42 -14.47 13.01
CA GLU A 333 8.30 -15.41 12.81
C GLU A 333 7.30 -15.26 13.98
N GLN A 334 6.00 -15.12 13.65
CA GLN A 334 4.91 -15.09 14.64
C GLN A 334 4.63 -16.48 15.19
#